data_022f565be34f60110dcbccb5d1f0aea8
#
_entry.id   022f565be34f60110dcbccb5d1f0aea8
#
_cell.length_a   1.000
_cell.length_b   1.000
_cell.length_c   1.000
_cell.angle_alpha   90.00
_cell.angle_beta   90.00
_cell.angle_gamma   90.00
#
_symmetry.space_group_name_H-M   'P 1'
#
loop_
_entity.id
_entity.type
_entity.pdbx_description
1 polymer ?
#
loop_
_entity_poly.entity_id
_entity_poly.type
_entity_poly.pdbx_seq_one_letter_code
_entity_poly.pdbx_strand_id
1 'polypeptide(L)'
;MSGNFEGIKTQLFGVEVECTGLTRADAAKAISKVLGGSPRHFGGGYDRYDIYDNRDRLWKIMSDASIRCTTKDGAPASKKYSVELVTPILEYDDMALLQEVVRSIRRSGGICNESTGIHIHIDFEPYDARTLRNLVNIFASKEDMLYQALQVNSNRENTYCKKVDQQFLEKLNKIKPKTVETIKHLWYNDDADYHSHYDLSRYRCLNLHPVFTDNNIEVRAFNSSLNAGVLRAYISLVLAVSNQALTQKSASPRVTQSENPRYTFRCWLIRIGLNGPEFKNCRKHLLSHLEGNIAWLHPEDAIRQRERLKAERIAAREQRVEPVREVRQQADNVPDEVLEPTESECEPILEDEDLEQEKAFELSM
;
A
#
# COMPACT_ATOMS: atom_id res chain seq x y z
N MET A 1 -14.52 12.41 13.52
CA MET A 1 -13.16 12.99 13.59
C MET A 1 -12.52 12.74 12.24
N SER A 2 -12.36 13.78 11.40
CA SER A 2 -11.62 13.67 10.15
C SER A 2 -10.19 13.27 10.50
N GLY A 3 -9.73 12.09 10.07
CA GLY A 3 -8.34 11.69 10.20
C GLY A 3 -7.46 12.81 9.65
N ASN A 4 -6.35 13.09 10.31
CA ASN A 4 -5.46 14.19 9.94
C ASN A 4 -4.74 13.88 8.61
N PHE A 5 -5.47 14.10 7.52
CA PHE A 5 -5.08 13.87 6.14
C PHE A 5 -3.86 14.71 5.73
N GLU A 6 -3.76 15.93 6.27
CA GLU A 6 -2.64 16.86 6.01
C GLU A 6 -1.30 16.24 6.42
N GLY A 7 -1.23 15.59 7.59
CA GLY A 7 0.00 14.99 8.07
C GLY A 7 0.54 13.82 7.22
N ILE A 8 -0.28 13.24 6.32
CA ILE A 8 0.21 12.25 5.35
C ILE A 8 0.98 12.94 4.22
N LYS A 9 0.50 14.12 3.79
CA LYS A 9 1.03 14.84 2.62
C LYS A 9 2.27 15.68 2.91
N THR A 10 2.53 15.99 4.17
CA THR A 10 3.67 16.83 4.58
C THR A 10 4.95 16.04 4.84
N GLN A 11 4.91 14.72 4.78
CA GLN A 11 6.06 13.86 5.06
C GLN A 11 6.93 13.67 3.83
N LEU A 12 8.24 13.62 4.08
CA LEU A 12 9.25 13.25 3.10
C LEU A 12 9.44 11.74 3.06
N PHE A 13 9.68 11.20 1.87
CA PHE A 13 9.93 9.77 1.69
C PHE A 13 10.94 9.48 0.58
N GLY A 14 11.52 8.29 0.60
CA GLY A 14 12.31 7.72 -0.48
C GLY A 14 11.82 6.32 -0.80
N VAL A 15 12.12 5.82 -2.00
CA VAL A 15 11.71 4.48 -2.41
C VAL A 15 12.83 3.78 -3.16
N GLU A 16 13.04 2.52 -2.82
CA GLU A 16 13.82 1.56 -3.59
C GLU A 16 12.86 0.56 -4.23
N VAL A 17 12.98 0.36 -5.55
CA VAL A 17 12.14 -0.60 -6.30
C VAL A 17 13.03 -1.56 -7.04
N GLU A 18 13.04 -2.81 -6.61
CA GLU A 18 13.79 -3.87 -7.25
C GLU A 18 13.01 -4.52 -8.38
N CYS A 19 13.67 -4.78 -9.49
CA CYS A 19 13.09 -5.48 -10.63
C CYS A 19 14.15 -6.19 -11.48
N THR A 20 13.69 -6.94 -12.46
CA THR A 20 14.50 -7.64 -13.45
C THR A 20 13.79 -7.56 -14.81
N GLY A 21 14.13 -8.38 -15.78
CA GLY A 21 13.47 -8.41 -17.10
C GLY A 21 14.11 -7.49 -18.14
N LEU A 22 14.82 -6.45 -17.70
CA LEU A 22 15.55 -5.52 -18.56
C LEU A 22 16.93 -5.24 -17.94
N THR A 23 17.84 -4.66 -18.72
CA THR A 23 19.15 -4.28 -18.20
C THR A 23 19.11 -2.96 -17.44
N ARG A 24 20.08 -2.70 -16.54
CA ARG A 24 20.22 -1.39 -15.88
C ARG A 24 20.34 -0.23 -16.88
N ALA A 25 21.06 -0.42 -17.99
CA ALA A 25 21.19 0.58 -19.04
C ALA A 25 19.82 0.90 -19.68
N ASP A 26 18.98 -0.12 -19.93
CA ASP A 26 17.65 0.08 -20.50
C ASP A 26 16.71 0.73 -19.50
N ALA A 27 16.79 0.34 -18.23
CA ALA A 27 16.04 1.00 -17.14
C ALA A 27 16.43 2.48 -17.02
N ALA A 28 17.73 2.79 -17.02
CA ALA A 28 18.23 4.16 -16.97
C ALA A 28 17.72 5.00 -18.14
N LYS A 29 17.74 4.44 -19.37
CA LYS A 29 17.16 5.10 -20.56
C LYS A 29 15.64 5.27 -20.44
N ALA A 30 14.95 4.33 -19.86
CA ALA A 30 13.50 4.40 -19.69
C ALA A 30 13.11 5.56 -18.77
N ILE A 31 13.74 5.64 -17.59
CA ILE A 31 13.42 6.69 -16.61
C ILE A 31 13.92 8.07 -17.04
N SER A 32 15.04 8.15 -17.79
CA SER A 32 15.56 9.44 -18.28
C SER A 32 14.59 10.17 -19.19
N LYS A 33 13.79 9.43 -19.97
CA LYS A 33 12.74 10.01 -20.82
C LYS A 33 11.61 10.68 -20.01
N VAL A 34 11.38 10.20 -18.80
CA VAL A 34 10.36 10.74 -17.89
C VAL A 34 10.94 11.92 -17.09
N LEU A 35 12.19 11.77 -16.63
CA LEU A 35 12.85 12.73 -15.76
C LEU A 35 13.42 13.95 -16.51
N GLY A 36 13.62 13.84 -17.83
CA GLY A 36 14.18 14.90 -18.67
C GLY A 36 15.72 14.96 -18.68
N GLY A 37 16.39 14.20 -17.81
CA GLY A 37 17.85 14.13 -17.76
C GLY A 37 18.44 13.02 -18.64
N SER A 38 19.75 13.05 -18.85
CA SER A 38 20.47 11.97 -19.54
C SER A 38 21.08 10.99 -18.54
N PRO A 39 21.04 9.67 -18.81
CA PRO A 39 21.65 8.70 -17.92
C PRO A 39 23.18 8.79 -18.02
N ARG A 40 23.85 8.92 -16.88
CA ARG A 40 25.30 8.92 -16.75
C ARG A 40 25.72 7.62 -16.09
N HIS A 41 26.47 6.78 -16.80
CA HIS A 41 27.05 5.56 -16.22
C HIS A 41 28.20 5.94 -15.29
N PHE A 42 28.02 5.68 -14.00
CA PHE A 42 29.02 5.93 -12.97
C PHE A 42 29.88 4.67 -12.71
N GLY A 43 29.33 3.49 -12.96
CA GLY A 43 30.02 2.21 -12.72
C GLY A 43 30.15 1.87 -11.22
N GLY A 44 31.37 1.48 -10.82
CA GLY A 44 31.65 1.04 -9.45
C GLY A 44 31.10 -0.34 -9.11
N GLY A 45 31.16 -0.75 -7.83
CA GLY A 45 30.74 -2.08 -7.38
C GLY A 45 29.26 -2.39 -7.63
N TYR A 46 28.42 -1.36 -7.71
CA TYR A 46 26.99 -1.46 -7.98
C TYR A 46 26.61 -1.22 -9.44
N ASP A 47 27.59 -0.99 -10.35
CA ASP A 47 27.37 -0.70 -11.78
C ASP A 47 26.25 0.34 -11.98
N ARG A 48 26.40 1.50 -11.33
CA ARG A 48 25.39 2.53 -11.11
C ARG A 48 25.24 3.46 -12.30
N TYR A 49 24.00 3.84 -12.58
CA TYR A 49 23.62 4.94 -13.48
C TYR A 49 22.96 6.05 -12.69
N ASP A 50 23.40 7.29 -12.90
CA ASP A 50 22.88 8.50 -12.31
C ASP A 50 22.03 9.26 -13.31
N ILE A 51 20.84 9.69 -12.92
CA ILE A 51 19.93 10.49 -13.72
C ILE A 51 19.42 11.64 -12.86
N TYR A 52 19.58 12.88 -13.34
CA TYR A 52 19.05 14.04 -12.66
C TYR A 52 17.70 14.40 -13.25
N ASP A 53 16.72 14.74 -12.40
CA ASP A 53 15.43 15.26 -12.84
C ASP A 53 15.47 16.78 -13.07
N ASN A 54 14.35 17.37 -13.47
CA ASN A 54 14.23 18.80 -13.73
C ASN A 54 14.39 19.72 -12.50
N ARG A 55 14.51 19.13 -11.31
CA ARG A 55 14.81 19.81 -10.03
C ARG A 55 16.22 19.51 -9.53
N ASP A 56 17.11 19.02 -10.40
CA ASP A 56 18.47 18.58 -10.07
C ASP A 56 18.56 17.52 -8.95
N ARG A 57 17.52 16.74 -8.75
CA ARG A 57 17.52 15.64 -7.79
C ARG A 57 18.03 14.36 -8.45
N LEU A 58 18.89 13.63 -7.72
CA LEU A 58 19.57 12.44 -8.22
C LEU A 58 18.71 11.18 -8.07
N TRP A 59 18.31 10.59 -9.17
CA TRP A 59 17.75 9.25 -9.28
C TRP A 59 18.85 8.27 -9.68
N LYS A 60 18.83 7.06 -9.11
CA LYS A 60 19.85 6.06 -9.39
C LYS A 60 19.20 4.78 -9.91
N ILE A 61 19.88 4.14 -10.87
CA ILE A 61 19.64 2.74 -11.23
C ILE A 61 20.91 1.99 -10.89
N MET A 62 20.80 0.98 -10.02
CA MET A 62 21.97 0.24 -9.54
C MET A 62 21.68 -1.26 -9.42
N SER A 63 22.70 -2.07 -9.15
CA SER A 63 22.53 -3.49 -8.91
C SER A 63 22.30 -3.79 -7.45
N ASP A 64 21.38 -4.71 -7.15
CA ASP A 64 21.30 -5.41 -5.87
C ASP A 64 21.68 -6.89 -6.02
N ALA A 65 22.46 -7.39 -5.07
CA ALA A 65 23.00 -8.75 -5.12
C ALA A 65 21.93 -9.82 -4.84
N SER A 66 20.86 -9.48 -4.14
CA SER A 66 19.77 -10.38 -3.74
C SER A 66 18.87 -10.76 -4.93
N ILE A 67 18.84 -9.94 -5.98
CA ILE A 67 17.94 -10.13 -7.13
C ILE A 67 18.34 -11.35 -7.96
N ARG A 68 17.41 -12.30 -8.09
CA ARG A 68 17.48 -13.39 -9.05
C ARG A 68 17.16 -12.86 -10.45
N CYS A 69 18.21 -12.67 -11.26
CA CYS A 69 18.09 -12.04 -12.57
C CYS A 69 17.41 -12.96 -13.59
N THR A 70 16.41 -12.44 -14.28
CA THR A 70 15.72 -13.10 -15.39
C THR A 70 15.51 -12.15 -16.56
N THR A 71 15.34 -12.68 -17.75
CA THR A 71 14.81 -11.94 -18.90
C THR A 71 13.31 -11.68 -18.68
N LYS A 72 12.69 -10.84 -19.52
CA LYS A 72 11.24 -10.57 -19.45
C LYS A 72 10.38 -11.84 -19.62
N ASP A 73 10.93 -12.86 -20.28
CA ASP A 73 10.24 -14.14 -20.52
C ASP A 73 10.53 -15.17 -19.40
N GLY A 74 11.22 -14.73 -18.31
CA GLY A 74 11.49 -15.54 -17.14
C GLY A 74 12.74 -16.43 -17.22
N ALA A 75 13.48 -16.45 -18.35
CA ALA A 75 14.72 -17.22 -18.46
C ALA A 75 15.84 -16.61 -17.59
N PRO A 76 16.76 -17.42 -17.04
CA PRO A 76 17.90 -16.92 -16.27
C PRO A 76 18.72 -15.90 -17.07
N ALA A 77 19.12 -14.82 -16.41
CA ALA A 77 19.85 -13.72 -17.04
C ALA A 77 21.12 -13.36 -16.26
N SER A 78 22.01 -12.60 -16.89
CA SER A 78 23.24 -12.12 -16.25
C SER A 78 22.93 -11.04 -15.21
N LYS A 79 23.90 -10.73 -14.33
CA LYS A 79 23.80 -9.66 -13.30
C LYS A 79 23.50 -8.27 -13.86
N LYS A 80 23.61 -8.04 -15.16
CA LYS A 80 23.14 -6.77 -15.81
C LYS A 80 21.63 -6.56 -15.69
N TYR A 81 20.87 -7.63 -15.45
CA TYR A 81 19.40 -7.62 -15.25
C TYR A 81 18.99 -7.45 -13.78
N SER A 82 19.94 -7.31 -12.84
CA SER A 82 19.66 -6.85 -11.49
C SER A 82 19.44 -5.34 -11.54
N VAL A 83 18.23 -4.89 -11.27
CA VAL A 83 17.84 -3.48 -11.38
C VAL A 83 17.18 -3.05 -10.09
N GLU A 84 17.76 -2.07 -9.44
CA GLU A 84 17.21 -1.36 -8.31
C GLU A 84 17.09 0.12 -8.68
N LEU A 85 15.88 0.63 -8.69
CA LEU A 85 15.58 2.06 -8.79
C LEU A 85 15.64 2.67 -7.39
N VAL A 86 16.54 3.64 -7.17
CA VAL A 86 16.62 4.41 -5.91
C VAL A 86 16.22 5.85 -6.22
N THR A 87 15.18 6.34 -5.53
CA THR A 87 14.70 7.72 -5.70
C THR A 87 15.52 8.69 -4.87
N PRO A 88 15.52 9.99 -5.19
CA PRO A 88 15.87 11.02 -4.23
C PRO A 88 14.82 11.10 -3.10
N ILE A 89 15.01 12.01 -2.16
CA ILE A 89 13.95 12.41 -1.22
C ILE A 89 12.81 13.02 -2.02
N LEU A 90 11.60 12.51 -1.83
CA LEU A 90 10.37 12.89 -2.52
C LEU A 90 9.36 13.50 -1.54
N GLU A 91 8.53 14.38 -2.07
CA GLU A 91 7.33 14.92 -1.44
C GLU A 91 6.09 14.17 -1.96
N TYR A 92 4.97 14.30 -1.29
CA TYR A 92 3.72 13.65 -1.72
C TYR A 92 3.29 14.05 -3.13
N ASP A 93 3.56 15.29 -3.53
CA ASP A 93 3.23 15.82 -4.87
C ASP A 93 4.10 15.18 -5.98
N ASP A 94 5.22 14.57 -5.64
CA ASP A 94 6.06 13.81 -6.58
C ASP A 94 5.46 12.43 -6.93
N MET A 95 4.36 12.03 -6.29
CA MET A 95 3.75 10.71 -6.49
C MET A 95 3.42 10.43 -7.96
N ALA A 96 2.92 11.42 -8.69
CA ALA A 96 2.58 11.26 -10.11
C ALA A 96 3.84 11.01 -10.96
N LEU A 97 4.93 11.73 -10.68
CA LEU A 97 6.23 11.53 -11.34
C LEU A 97 6.78 10.13 -11.08
N LEU A 98 6.82 9.71 -9.81
CA LEU A 98 7.27 8.37 -9.43
C LEU A 98 6.44 7.26 -10.11
N GLN A 99 5.13 7.43 -10.17
CA GLN A 99 4.25 6.49 -10.86
C GLN A 99 4.58 6.38 -12.36
N GLU A 100 4.92 7.48 -13.02
CA GLU A 100 5.28 7.45 -14.44
C GLU A 100 6.68 6.85 -14.66
N VAL A 101 7.63 7.11 -13.77
CA VAL A 101 8.95 6.46 -13.74
C VAL A 101 8.80 4.93 -13.68
N VAL A 102 7.99 4.42 -12.75
CA VAL A 102 7.76 2.96 -12.61
C VAL A 102 7.03 2.39 -13.83
N ARG A 103 6.05 3.11 -14.38
CA ARG A 103 5.39 2.70 -15.64
C ARG A 103 6.37 2.62 -16.80
N SER A 104 7.35 3.54 -16.88
CA SER A 104 8.35 3.54 -17.94
C SER A 104 9.25 2.30 -17.89
N ILE A 105 9.68 1.87 -16.68
CA ILE A 105 10.43 0.63 -16.48
C ILE A 105 9.59 -0.57 -16.93
N ARG A 106 8.33 -0.66 -16.50
CA ARG A 106 7.43 -1.75 -16.90
C ARG A 106 7.21 -1.82 -18.40
N ARG A 107 6.95 -0.68 -19.06
CA ARG A 107 6.76 -0.61 -20.53
C ARG A 107 8.03 -1.01 -21.28
N SER A 108 9.20 -0.83 -20.68
CA SER A 108 10.50 -1.21 -21.27
C SER A 108 10.88 -2.67 -21.01
N GLY A 109 10.00 -3.49 -20.42
CA GLY A 109 10.22 -4.91 -20.23
C GLY A 109 10.60 -5.33 -18.81
N GLY A 110 10.55 -4.38 -17.84
CA GLY A 110 10.75 -4.68 -16.43
C GLY A 110 9.68 -5.61 -15.88
N ILE A 111 10.09 -6.57 -15.07
CA ILE A 111 9.23 -7.51 -14.33
C ILE A 111 9.73 -7.65 -12.89
N CYS A 112 8.86 -8.13 -12.02
CA CYS A 112 9.19 -8.49 -10.64
C CYS A 112 9.09 -9.99 -10.46
N ASN A 113 9.89 -10.54 -9.56
CA ASN A 113 9.84 -11.94 -9.15
C ASN A 113 9.93 -12.07 -7.62
N GLU A 114 9.91 -13.28 -7.09
CA GLU A 114 9.91 -13.57 -5.66
C GLU A 114 11.12 -13.01 -4.88
N SER A 115 12.25 -12.75 -5.57
CA SER A 115 13.44 -12.19 -4.95
C SER A 115 13.41 -10.67 -4.85
N THR A 116 12.49 -10.00 -5.56
CA THR A 116 12.44 -8.55 -5.64
C THR A 116 11.51 -7.95 -4.60
N GLY A 117 11.90 -6.82 -4.00
CA GLY A 117 11.16 -6.09 -2.99
C GLY A 117 10.98 -4.61 -3.32
N ILE A 118 10.16 -3.94 -2.52
CA ILE A 118 10.10 -2.49 -2.43
C ILE A 118 10.45 -2.11 -1.01
N HIS A 119 11.35 -1.14 -0.86
CA HIS A 119 11.68 -0.54 0.42
C HIS A 119 11.20 0.91 0.40
N ILE A 120 10.56 1.34 1.48
CA ILE A 120 10.05 2.70 1.62
C ILE A 120 10.71 3.31 2.83
N HIS A 121 11.40 4.42 2.59
CA HIS A 121 12.10 5.20 3.60
C HIS A 121 11.26 6.41 3.97
N ILE A 122 11.17 6.71 5.25
CA ILE A 122 10.55 7.94 5.76
C ILE A 122 11.57 8.70 6.60
N ASP A 123 11.45 10.01 6.60
CA ASP A 123 12.32 10.89 7.39
C ASP A 123 12.17 10.61 8.88
N PHE A 124 13.31 10.50 9.58
CA PHE A 124 13.33 10.30 11.02
C PHE A 124 13.32 11.63 11.81
N GLU A 125 13.64 12.76 11.21
CA GLU A 125 13.75 14.04 11.90
C GLU A 125 12.54 14.40 12.80
N PRO A 126 11.27 14.13 12.39
CA PRO A 126 10.11 14.42 13.24
C PRO A 126 9.92 13.49 14.45
N TYR A 127 10.74 12.44 14.58
CA TYR A 127 10.56 11.42 15.59
C TYR A 127 11.34 11.69 16.88
N ASP A 128 10.70 11.38 18.01
CA ASP A 128 11.33 11.22 19.31
C ASP A 128 11.23 9.75 19.78
N ALA A 129 11.79 9.45 20.96
CA ALA A 129 11.75 8.10 21.51
C ALA A 129 10.30 7.58 21.75
N ARG A 130 9.35 8.47 22.03
CA ARG A 130 7.94 8.11 22.24
C ARG A 130 7.26 7.77 20.91
N THR A 131 7.42 8.60 19.90
CA THR A 131 6.83 8.43 18.59
C THR A 131 7.44 7.26 17.83
N LEU A 132 8.76 7.03 17.98
CA LEU A 132 9.43 5.85 17.45
C LEU A 132 8.90 4.55 18.11
N ARG A 133 8.72 4.56 19.45
CA ARG A 133 8.08 3.45 20.14
C ARG A 133 6.64 3.22 19.67
N ASN A 134 5.88 4.29 19.43
CA ASN A 134 4.54 4.18 18.86
C ASN A 134 4.58 3.47 17.50
N LEU A 135 5.51 3.86 16.63
CA LEU A 135 5.67 3.25 15.30
C LEU A 135 5.93 1.74 15.41
N VAL A 136 6.90 1.34 16.26
CA VAL A 136 7.20 -0.08 16.51
C VAL A 136 5.96 -0.83 17.02
N ASN A 137 5.23 -0.25 17.98
CA ASN A 137 4.04 -0.88 18.55
C ASN A 137 2.90 -0.99 17.52
N ILE A 138 2.71 0.00 16.65
CA ILE A 138 1.71 -0.05 15.59
C ILE A 138 2.04 -1.18 14.62
N PHE A 139 3.30 -1.27 14.15
CA PHE A 139 3.74 -2.37 13.28
C PHE A 139 3.52 -3.71 13.98
N ALA A 140 4.06 -3.93 15.17
CA ALA A 140 3.91 -5.19 15.92
C ALA A 140 2.44 -5.59 16.10
N SER A 141 1.54 -4.62 16.34
CA SER A 141 0.11 -4.90 16.51
C SER A 141 -0.62 -5.26 15.21
N LYS A 142 -0.06 -4.95 14.04
CA LYS A 142 -0.69 -5.10 12.73
C LYS A 142 0.06 -6.06 11.80
N GLU A 143 1.26 -6.53 12.16
CA GLU A 143 2.12 -7.33 11.28
C GLU A 143 1.41 -8.53 10.66
N ASP A 144 0.69 -9.33 11.45
CA ASP A 144 0.00 -10.52 10.92
C ASP A 144 -1.00 -10.13 9.82
N MET A 145 -1.77 -9.08 10.06
CA MET A 145 -2.76 -8.58 9.10
C MET A 145 -2.10 -7.90 7.89
N LEU A 146 -1.00 -7.17 8.11
CA LEU A 146 -0.21 -6.56 7.04
C LEU A 146 0.39 -7.64 6.14
N TYR A 147 1.01 -8.68 6.70
CA TYR A 147 1.60 -9.77 5.93
C TYR A 147 0.57 -10.51 5.09
N GLN A 148 -0.62 -10.73 5.65
CA GLN A 148 -1.74 -11.31 4.91
C GLN A 148 -2.23 -10.37 3.79
N ALA A 149 -2.45 -9.08 4.09
CA ALA A 149 -2.95 -8.09 3.13
C ALA A 149 -1.97 -7.85 1.97
N LEU A 150 -0.67 -7.85 2.26
CA LEU A 150 0.41 -7.62 1.30
C LEU A 150 0.88 -8.91 0.62
N GLN A 151 0.39 -10.08 1.07
CA GLN A 151 0.86 -11.40 0.63
C GLN A 151 2.39 -11.50 0.66
N VAL A 152 2.99 -11.08 1.80
CA VAL A 152 4.43 -11.11 1.95
C VAL A 152 4.94 -12.52 1.66
N ASN A 153 5.87 -12.63 0.71
CA ASN A 153 6.43 -13.93 0.35
C ASN A 153 7.14 -14.57 1.56
N SER A 154 6.88 -15.85 1.84
CA SER A 154 7.42 -16.54 3.02
C SER A 154 8.96 -16.58 3.04
N ASN A 155 9.61 -16.66 1.88
CA ASN A 155 11.08 -16.60 1.82
C ASN A 155 11.57 -15.22 2.23
N ARG A 156 10.87 -14.15 1.85
CA ARG A 156 11.20 -12.78 2.25
C ARG A 156 10.94 -12.57 3.73
N GLU A 157 9.78 -13.05 4.25
CA GLU A 157 9.46 -12.99 5.69
C GLU A 157 10.57 -13.63 6.53
N ASN A 158 11.05 -14.79 6.14
CA ASN A 158 12.06 -15.53 6.89
C ASN A 158 13.49 -14.97 6.75
N THR A 159 13.76 -14.18 5.69
CA THR A 159 15.12 -13.75 5.36
C THR A 159 15.31 -12.25 5.49
N TYR A 160 14.48 -11.45 4.80
CA TYR A 160 14.73 -10.02 4.56
C TYR A 160 13.78 -9.06 5.29
N CYS A 161 12.60 -9.54 5.68
CA CYS A 161 11.59 -8.71 6.35
C CYS A 161 10.90 -9.45 7.48
N LYS A 162 11.69 -9.95 8.44
CA LYS A 162 11.18 -10.62 9.64
C LYS A 162 10.29 -9.68 10.45
N LYS A 163 9.32 -10.23 11.17
CA LYS A 163 8.50 -9.47 12.12
C LYS A 163 9.35 -8.83 13.22
N VAL A 164 8.78 -7.88 13.92
CA VAL A 164 9.44 -7.22 15.07
C VAL A 164 9.91 -8.28 16.07
N ASP A 165 11.13 -8.09 16.57
CA ASP A 165 11.69 -9.00 17.58
C ASP A 165 10.93 -8.91 18.89
N GLN A 166 10.48 -10.04 19.41
CA GLN A 166 9.64 -10.08 20.61
C GLN A 166 10.40 -9.62 21.86
N GLN A 167 11.69 -9.97 21.98
CA GLN A 167 12.51 -9.55 23.13
C GLN A 167 12.74 -8.04 23.09
N PHE A 168 13.03 -7.49 21.90
CA PHE A 168 13.13 -6.05 21.71
C PHE A 168 11.81 -5.36 22.08
N LEU A 169 10.68 -5.86 21.57
CA LEU A 169 9.34 -5.29 21.80
C LEU A 169 8.98 -5.28 23.29
N GLU A 170 9.26 -6.37 24.01
CA GLU A 170 9.04 -6.48 25.45
C GLU A 170 9.90 -5.50 26.24
N LYS A 171 11.21 -5.45 25.96
CA LYS A 171 12.14 -4.51 26.59
C LYS A 171 11.74 -3.05 26.34
N LEU A 172 11.39 -2.72 25.07
CA LEU A 172 10.96 -1.40 24.64
C LEU A 172 9.71 -0.91 25.42
N ASN A 173 8.73 -1.78 25.61
CA ASN A 173 7.49 -1.45 26.31
C ASN A 173 7.60 -1.51 27.85
N LYS A 174 8.50 -2.30 28.38
CA LYS A 174 8.80 -2.37 29.82
C LYS A 174 9.58 -1.12 30.26
N ILE A 175 10.64 -0.75 29.53
CA ILE A 175 11.55 0.35 29.86
C ILE A 175 10.92 1.70 29.52
N LYS A 176 10.20 1.80 28.41
CA LYS A 176 9.62 3.03 27.86
C LYS A 176 10.68 4.14 27.72
N PRO A 177 11.69 3.94 26.85
CA PRO A 177 12.83 4.83 26.68
C PRO A 177 12.41 6.28 26.52
N LYS A 178 13.23 7.20 27.06
CA LYS A 178 13.06 8.66 26.91
C LYS A 178 13.97 9.24 25.84
N THR A 179 14.97 8.49 25.39
CA THR A 179 15.92 8.89 24.35
C THR A 179 16.01 7.86 23.26
N VAL A 180 16.32 8.30 22.04
CA VAL A 180 16.54 7.44 20.89
C VAL A 180 17.78 6.56 21.09
N GLU A 181 18.80 7.07 21.77
CA GLU A 181 20.01 6.31 22.11
C GLU A 181 19.68 5.07 22.96
N THR A 182 18.78 5.20 23.92
CA THR A 182 18.32 4.03 24.69
C THR A 182 17.60 3.00 23.78
N ILE A 183 16.84 3.46 22.77
CA ILE A 183 16.20 2.55 21.80
C ILE A 183 17.27 1.84 20.96
N LYS A 184 18.32 2.53 20.55
CA LYS A 184 19.47 1.98 19.82
C LYS A 184 20.13 0.83 20.60
N HIS A 185 20.43 1.04 21.87
CA HIS A 185 20.98 -0.01 22.75
C HIS A 185 20.05 -1.24 22.83
N LEU A 186 18.74 -1.02 22.94
CA LEU A 186 17.77 -2.11 22.96
C LEU A 186 17.69 -2.84 21.62
N TRP A 187 17.79 -2.11 20.50
CA TRP A 187 17.73 -2.66 19.15
C TRP A 187 18.89 -3.61 18.85
N TYR A 188 20.09 -3.23 19.21
CA TYR A 188 21.30 -4.05 19.02
C TYR A 188 21.59 -5.00 20.18
N ASN A 189 20.75 -5.00 21.23
CA ASN A 189 20.94 -5.81 22.44
C ASN A 189 22.30 -5.59 23.10
N ASP A 190 22.76 -4.33 23.13
CA ASP A 190 24.08 -3.88 23.60
C ASP A 190 25.27 -4.49 22.80
N ASP A 191 25.01 -5.07 21.64
CA ASP A 191 26.08 -5.54 20.76
C ASP A 191 26.80 -4.36 20.11
N ALA A 192 28.11 -4.34 20.20
CA ALA A 192 28.93 -3.16 19.88
C ALA A 192 29.12 -2.90 18.38
N ASP A 193 28.73 -3.84 17.49
CA ASP A 193 29.03 -3.76 16.05
C ASP A 193 27.94 -3.10 15.19
N TYR A 194 27.22 -2.14 15.79
CA TYR A 194 26.15 -1.39 15.13
C TYR A 194 26.64 -0.43 14.01
N HIS A 195 27.94 -0.34 13.79
CA HIS A 195 28.51 0.42 12.66
C HIS A 195 28.59 -0.36 11.35
N SER A 196 28.29 -1.66 11.37
CA SER A 196 28.30 -2.48 10.18
C SER A 196 27.14 -2.11 9.26
N HIS A 197 27.44 -1.64 8.05
CA HIS A 197 26.43 -1.38 7.00
C HIS A 197 25.52 -2.60 6.72
N TYR A 198 26.02 -3.81 6.98
CA TYR A 198 25.32 -5.07 6.77
C TYR A 198 24.87 -5.75 8.07
N ASP A 199 24.63 -4.98 9.14
CA ASP A 199 24.13 -5.54 10.39
C ASP A 199 22.84 -6.35 10.15
N LEU A 200 22.73 -7.55 10.75
CA LEU A 200 21.64 -8.47 10.55
C LEU A 200 20.30 -7.95 11.10
N SER A 201 20.33 -6.96 11.99
CA SER A 201 19.13 -6.31 12.55
C SER A 201 18.32 -5.59 11.46
N ARG A 202 18.94 -5.24 10.33
CA ARG A 202 18.27 -4.61 9.17
C ARG A 202 17.20 -5.49 8.52
N TYR A 203 17.25 -6.80 8.71
CA TYR A 203 16.33 -7.74 8.06
C TYR A 203 15.00 -7.90 8.82
N ARG A 204 14.41 -6.75 9.20
CA ARG A 204 13.07 -6.65 9.79
C ARG A 204 12.12 -5.92 8.83
N CYS A 205 10.81 -6.20 8.94
CA CYS A 205 9.76 -5.47 8.24
C CYS A 205 9.88 -3.96 8.47
N LEU A 206 9.93 -3.58 9.74
CA LEU A 206 10.29 -2.24 10.19
C LEU A 206 11.76 -2.25 10.58
N ASN A 207 12.62 -1.72 9.73
CA ASN A 207 14.05 -1.64 9.95
C ASN A 207 14.42 -0.30 10.58
N LEU A 208 14.94 -0.34 11.82
CA LEU A 208 15.41 0.84 12.54
C LEU A 208 16.92 1.07 12.40
N HIS A 209 17.68 0.18 11.74
CA HIS A 209 19.12 0.37 11.56
C HIS A 209 19.47 1.73 10.92
N PRO A 210 18.75 2.18 9.85
CA PRO A 210 18.99 3.48 9.23
C PRO A 210 18.65 4.68 10.14
N VAL A 211 17.87 4.50 11.19
CA VAL A 211 17.64 5.57 12.20
C VAL A 211 18.96 5.98 12.84
N PHE A 212 19.84 5.03 13.05
CA PHE A 212 21.09 5.21 13.80
C PHE A 212 22.30 5.49 12.91
N THR A 213 22.16 5.36 11.59
CA THR A 213 23.22 5.53 10.58
C THR A 213 22.93 6.61 9.56
N ASP A 214 21.70 6.73 9.09
CA ASP A 214 21.32 7.53 7.91
C ASP A 214 20.11 8.45 8.14
N ASN A 215 19.69 8.62 9.39
CA ASN A 215 18.57 9.48 9.80
C ASN A 215 17.24 9.20 9.07
N ASN A 216 16.95 7.93 8.78
CA ASN A 216 15.67 7.53 8.19
C ASN A 216 15.16 6.22 8.78
N ILE A 217 13.87 5.91 8.53
CA ILE A 217 13.23 4.66 8.93
C ILE A 217 12.86 3.92 7.66
N GLU A 218 13.20 2.64 7.57
CA GLU A 218 12.92 1.81 6.40
C GLU A 218 11.82 0.78 6.67
N VAL A 219 10.86 0.67 5.75
CA VAL A 219 9.82 -0.38 5.75
C VAL A 219 10.06 -1.32 4.57
N ARG A 220 10.32 -2.60 4.85
CA ARG A 220 10.77 -3.63 3.89
C ARG A 220 9.72 -4.70 3.57
N ALA A 221 8.49 -4.56 4.04
CA ALA A 221 7.46 -5.58 3.97
C ALA A 221 6.97 -5.93 2.55
N PHE A 222 7.24 -5.09 1.57
CA PHE A 222 6.55 -5.14 0.29
C PHE A 222 7.25 -6.04 -0.72
N ASN A 223 6.52 -7.00 -1.31
CA ASN A 223 6.94 -7.63 -2.56
C ASN A 223 7.03 -6.57 -3.64
N SER A 224 7.99 -6.69 -4.56
CA SER A 224 8.12 -5.69 -5.62
C SER A 224 6.95 -5.75 -6.59
N SER A 225 6.60 -4.58 -7.10
CA SER A 225 5.56 -4.40 -8.10
C SER A 225 5.85 -3.19 -8.98
N LEU A 226 5.77 -3.36 -10.29
CA LEU A 226 5.79 -2.27 -11.26
C LEU A 226 4.37 -1.77 -11.61
N ASN A 227 3.36 -2.12 -10.78
CA ASN A 227 2.05 -1.50 -10.84
C ASN A 227 2.07 -0.18 -10.05
N ALA A 228 1.96 0.93 -10.75
CA ALA A 228 2.04 2.27 -10.17
C ALA A 228 0.93 2.56 -9.12
N GLY A 229 -0.23 1.90 -9.23
CA GLY A 229 -1.31 2.02 -8.24
C GLY A 229 -0.98 1.27 -6.95
N VAL A 230 -0.38 0.09 -7.05
CA VAL A 230 0.11 -0.70 -5.91
C VAL A 230 1.22 0.05 -5.17
N LEU A 231 2.21 0.60 -5.92
CA LEU A 231 3.29 1.39 -5.32
C LEU A 231 2.74 2.59 -4.54
N ARG A 232 1.80 3.35 -5.15
CA ARG A 232 1.13 4.47 -4.46
C ARG A 232 0.43 3.99 -3.18
N ALA A 233 -0.24 2.83 -3.22
CA ALA A 233 -0.93 2.30 -2.06
C ALA A 233 0.04 1.95 -0.91
N TYR A 234 1.20 1.37 -1.23
CA TYR A 234 2.24 1.04 -0.26
C TYR A 234 2.84 2.29 0.38
N ILE A 235 3.20 3.29 -0.42
CA ILE A 235 3.73 4.57 0.09
C ILE A 235 2.68 5.25 0.97
N SER A 236 1.44 5.37 0.50
CA SER A 236 0.36 5.99 1.26
C SER A 236 0.11 5.28 2.59
N LEU A 237 0.20 3.96 2.64
CA LEU A 237 0.10 3.18 3.87
C LEU A 237 1.23 3.53 4.85
N VAL A 238 2.48 3.55 4.39
CA VAL A 238 3.63 3.86 5.26
C VAL A 238 3.54 5.27 5.82
N LEU A 239 3.22 6.26 4.98
CA LEU A 239 3.04 7.65 5.42
C LEU A 239 1.87 7.81 6.41
N ALA A 240 0.76 7.08 6.20
CA ALA A 240 -0.38 7.10 7.11
C ALA A 240 -0.06 6.46 8.47
N VAL A 241 0.69 5.36 8.49
CA VAL A 241 1.16 4.70 9.72
C VAL A 241 2.16 5.59 10.46
N SER A 242 3.08 6.23 9.73
CA SER A 242 4.01 7.22 10.28
C SER A 242 3.25 8.38 10.93
N ASN A 243 2.29 8.99 10.22
CA ASN A 243 1.47 10.06 10.76
C ASN A 243 0.70 9.62 12.03
N GLN A 244 0.17 8.40 12.06
CA GLN A 244 -0.46 7.85 13.26
C GLN A 244 0.54 7.78 14.42
N ALA A 245 1.77 7.30 14.18
CA ALA A 245 2.79 7.18 15.22
C ALA A 245 3.20 8.54 15.80
N LEU A 246 3.34 9.55 14.94
CA LEU A 246 3.71 10.92 15.31
C LEU A 246 2.62 11.63 16.11
N THR A 247 1.36 11.47 15.73
CA THR A 247 0.23 12.21 16.31
C THR A 247 -0.43 11.51 17.50
N GLN A 248 -0.32 10.19 17.59
CA GLN A 248 -0.94 9.39 18.63
C GLN A 248 -0.19 9.53 19.98
N LYS A 249 -0.91 9.73 21.07
CA LYS A 249 -0.32 9.84 22.42
C LYS A 249 0.45 8.57 22.82
N SER A 250 -0.12 7.40 22.55
CA SER A 250 0.49 6.10 22.82
C SER A 250 -0.09 5.03 21.91
N ALA A 251 0.70 4.00 21.58
CA ALA A 251 0.28 2.83 20.82
C ALA A 251 0.50 1.56 21.66
N SER A 252 -0.42 0.60 21.53
CA SER A 252 -0.30 -0.72 22.16
C SER A 252 0.32 -1.71 21.18
N PRO A 253 1.26 -2.58 21.63
CA PRO A 253 1.80 -3.65 20.82
C PRO A 253 0.88 -4.88 20.69
N ARG A 254 -0.30 -4.85 21.33
CA ARG A 254 -1.22 -6.00 21.33
C ARG A 254 -1.66 -6.33 19.92
N VAL A 255 -1.41 -7.58 19.51
CA VAL A 255 -1.76 -8.09 18.19
C VAL A 255 -3.27 -7.95 17.94
N THR A 256 -3.62 -7.44 16.78
CA THR A 256 -5.02 -7.30 16.34
C THR A 256 -5.50 -8.65 15.82
N GLN A 257 -6.46 -9.22 16.49
CA GLN A 257 -7.16 -10.41 16.03
C GLN A 257 -8.52 -10.05 15.44
N SER A 258 -8.94 -10.74 14.39
CA SER A 258 -10.22 -10.49 13.73
C SER A 258 -10.73 -11.75 13.03
N GLU A 259 -12.01 -12.01 13.16
CA GLU A 259 -12.74 -13.02 12.38
C GLU A 259 -13.09 -12.52 10.97
N ASN A 260 -13.04 -11.18 10.76
CA ASN A 260 -13.20 -10.55 9.48
C ASN A 260 -12.00 -9.59 9.23
N PRO A 261 -10.86 -10.10 8.75
CA PRO A 261 -9.65 -9.29 8.52
C PRO A 261 -9.89 -8.13 7.56
N ARG A 262 -10.68 -8.33 6.49
CA ARG A 262 -10.96 -7.31 5.47
C ARG A 262 -11.68 -6.09 6.06
N TYR A 263 -12.72 -6.32 6.88
CA TYR A 263 -13.43 -5.26 7.59
C TYR A 263 -12.51 -4.53 8.58
N THR A 264 -11.83 -5.28 9.44
CA THR A 264 -10.97 -4.72 10.48
C THR A 264 -9.84 -3.89 9.90
N PHE A 265 -9.20 -4.39 8.82
CA PHE A 265 -8.13 -3.67 8.15
C PHE A 265 -8.65 -2.40 7.46
N ARG A 266 -9.82 -2.46 6.78
CA ARG A 266 -10.46 -1.28 6.20
C ARG A 266 -10.77 -0.21 7.25
N CYS A 267 -11.35 -0.59 8.39
CA CYS A 267 -11.61 0.34 9.48
C CYS A 267 -10.33 1.01 10.00
N TRP A 268 -9.24 0.24 10.09
CA TRP A 268 -7.95 0.81 10.47
C TRP A 268 -7.41 1.78 9.41
N LEU A 269 -7.43 1.41 8.13
CA LEU A 269 -7.00 2.29 7.03
C LEU A 269 -7.73 3.64 7.06
N ILE A 270 -9.05 3.63 7.26
CA ILE A 270 -9.87 4.85 7.38
C ILE A 270 -9.43 5.68 8.60
N ARG A 271 -9.22 5.04 9.75
CA ARG A 271 -8.81 5.73 10.99
C ARG A 271 -7.45 6.39 10.89
N ILE A 272 -6.51 5.80 10.14
CA ILE A 272 -5.18 6.38 9.94
C ILE A 272 -5.14 7.45 8.83
N GLY A 273 -6.28 7.79 8.24
CA GLY A 273 -6.41 8.88 7.28
C GLY A 273 -6.51 8.45 5.81
N LEU A 274 -6.45 7.15 5.48
CA LEU A 274 -6.66 6.67 4.12
C LEU A 274 -8.15 6.60 3.78
N ASN A 275 -8.86 7.72 3.96
CA ASN A 275 -10.29 7.89 3.71
C ASN A 275 -10.55 8.71 2.43
N GLY A 276 -11.81 8.77 1.99
CA GLY A 276 -12.24 9.58 0.84
C GLY A 276 -11.87 9.00 -0.53
N PRO A 277 -12.28 9.70 -1.61
CA PRO A 277 -12.11 9.24 -2.99
C PRO A 277 -10.64 9.17 -3.42
N GLU A 278 -9.77 10.04 -2.90
CA GLU A 278 -8.34 10.05 -3.23
C GLU A 278 -7.66 8.70 -2.92
N PHE A 279 -8.05 8.06 -1.80
CA PHE A 279 -7.47 6.79 -1.37
C PHE A 279 -8.31 5.57 -1.72
N LYS A 280 -9.37 5.71 -2.52
CA LYS A 280 -10.22 4.57 -2.94
C LYS A 280 -9.39 3.47 -3.59
N ASN A 281 -8.54 3.80 -4.54
CA ASN A 281 -7.66 2.85 -5.21
C ASN A 281 -6.59 2.28 -4.27
N CYS A 282 -6.07 3.07 -3.32
CA CYS A 282 -5.13 2.58 -2.31
C CYS A 282 -5.81 1.51 -1.44
N ARG A 283 -7.00 1.79 -0.92
CA ARG A 283 -7.78 0.80 -0.16
C ARG A 283 -8.10 -0.44 -0.98
N LYS A 284 -8.49 -0.30 -2.25
CA LYS A 284 -8.75 -1.44 -3.16
C LYS A 284 -7.52 -2.37 -3.24
N HIS A 285 -6.33 -1.83 -3.46
CA HIS A 285 -5.11 -2.64 -3.52
C HIS A 285 -4.75 -3.28 -2.18
N LEU A 286 -4.87 -2.53 -1.08
CA LEU A 286 -4.50 -3.02 0.25
C LEU A 286 -5.49 -4.06 0.83
N LEU A 287 -6.72 -4.09 0.33
CA LEU A 287 -7.77 -5.02 0.79
C LEU A 287 -7.96 -6.22 -0.14
N SER A 288 -7.31 -6.25 -1.31
CA SER A 288 -7.56 -7.23 -2.38
C SER A 288 -7.34 -8.69 -1.96
N HIS A 289 -6.42 -8.91 -1.03
CA HIS A 289 -6.00 -10.26 -0.59
C HIS A 289 -6.56 -10.67 0.78
N LEU A 290 -7.36 -9.81 1.39
CA LEU A 290 -8.00 -10.13 2.66
C LEU A 290 -9.38 -10.74 2.44
N GLU A 291 -9.67 -11.81 3.18
CA GLU A 291 -10.97 -12.46 3.18
C GLU A 291 -11.95 -11.74 4.09
N GLY A 292 -13.23 -11.92 3.80
CA GLY A 292 -14.33 -11.39 4.58
C GLY A 292 -15.14 -10.29 3.89
N ASN A 293 -16.18 -9.83 4.57
CA ASN A 293 -17.06 -8.76 4.10
C ASN A 293 -16.42 -7.41 4.37
N ILE A 294 -16.47 -6.49 3.39
CA ILE A 294 -15.85 -5.17 3.51
C ILE A 294 -16.68 -4.18 4.35
N ALA A 295 -17.99 -4.36 4.41
CA ALA A 295 -18.93 -3.43 5.04
C ALA A 295 -19.37 -3.85 6.45
N TRP A 296 -19.35 -5.16 6.74
CA TRP A 296 -19.92 -5.72 7.96
C TRP A 296 -18.91 -6.57 8.71
N LEU A 297 -18.81 -6.33 10.03
CA LEU A 297 -17.92 -7.11 10.88
C LEU A 297 -18.39 -8.59 10.98
N HIS A 298 -19.70 -8.79 11.15
CA HIS A 298 -20.29 -10.11 11.24
C HIS A 298 -21.04 -10.46 9.93
N PRO A 299 -20.79 -11.63 9.34
CA PRO A 299 -21.42 -12.05 8.08
C PRO A 299 -22.97 -12.04 8.13
N GLU A 300 -23.55 -12.34 9.30
CA GLU A 300 -25.00 -12.37 9.48
C GLU A 300 -25.65 -10.99 9.28
N ASP A 301 -24.95 -9.92 9.62
CA ASP A 301 -25.45 -8.57 9.44
C ASP A 301 -25.54 -8.22 7.94
N ALA A 302 -24.60 -8.71 7.13
CA ALA A 302 -24.65 -8.58 5.68
C ALA A 302 -25.87 -9.30 5.09
N ILE A 303 -26.17 -10.50 5.58
CA ILE A 303 -27.33 -11.28 5.13
C ILE A 303 -28.62 -10.53 5.51
N ARG A 304 -28.77 -10.14 6.77
CA ARG A 304 -29.94 -9.38 7.27
C ARG A 304 -30.18 -8.09 6.47
N GLN A 305 -29.12 -7.36 6.16
CA GLN A 305 -29.23 -6.13 5.37
C GLN A 305 -29.70 -6.42 3.94
N ARG A 306 -29.14 -7.47 3.31
CA ARG A 306 -29.54 -7.90 1.96
C ARG A 306 -31.00 -8.31 1.91
N GLU A 307 -31.46 -9.08 2.89
CA GLU A 307 -32.86 -9.48 3.01
C GLU A 307 -33.79 -8.28 3.21
N ARG A 308 -33.40 -7.32 4.07
CA ARG A 308 -34.16 -6.10 4.29
C ARG A 308 -34.28 -5.28 3.00
N LEU A 309 -33.17 -5.03 2.29
CA LEU A 309 -33.17 -4.28 1.03
C LEU A 309 -34.00 -5.00 -0.06
N LYS A 310 -33.95 -6.32 -0.09
CA LYS A 310 -34.79 -7.11 -1.01
C LYS A 310 -36.28 -6.96 -0.69
N ALA A 311 -36.66 -7.01 0.58
CA ALA A 311 -38.03 -6.79 1.02
C ALA A 311 -38.51 -5.36 0.70
N GLU A 312 -37.69 -4.35 0.96
CA GLU A 312 -37.97 -2.93 0.64
C GLU A 312 -38.16 -2.73 -0.88
N ARG A 313 -37.31 -3.35 -1.73
CA ARG A 313 -37.46 -3.31 -3.20
C ARG A 313 -38.76 -3.97 -3.69
N ILE A 314 -39.14 -5.09 -3.09
CA ILE A 314 -40.40 -5.78 -3.41
C ILE A 314 -41.59 -4.87 -3.03
N ALA A 315 -41.62 -4.36 -1.81
CA ALA A 315 -42.69 -3.47 -1.33
C ALA A 315 -42.81 -2.20 -2.19
N ALA A 316 -41.68 -1.57 -2.55
CA ALA A 316 -41.67 -0.40 -3.43
C ALA A 316 -42.14 -0.74 -4.87
N ARG A 317 -41.91 -1.96 -5.35
CA ARG A 317 -42.42 -2.41 -6.63
C ARG A 317 -43.92 -2.67 -6.61
N GLU A 318 -44.45 -3.26 -5.54
CA GLU A 318 -45.89 -3.47 -5.31
C GLU A 318 -46.63 -2.16 -5.24
N GLN A 319 -46.14 -1.16 -4.48
CA GLN A 319 -46.71 0.17 -4.41
C GLN A 319 -46.74 0.93 -5.75
N ARG A 320 -45.77 0.64 -6.64
CA ARG A 320 -45.77 1.21 -8.02
C ARG A 320 -46.78 0.53 -8.96
N VAL A 321 -47.12 -0.71 -8.69
CA VAL A 321 -48.02 -1.49 -9.54
C VAL A 321 -49.49 -1.22 -9.20
N GLU A 322 -49.84 -0.91 -7.94
CA GLU A 322 -51.21 -0.60 -7.54
C GLU A 322 -51.84 0.60 -8.31
N PRO A 323 -51.16 1.78 -8.42
CA PRO A 323 -51.76 2.90 -9.16
C PRO A 323 -51.93 2.64 -10.66
N VAL A 324 -51.08 1.74 -11.23
CA VAL A 324 -51.23 1.37 -12.68
C VAL A 324 -52.40 0.42 -12.90
N ARG A 325 -52.79 -0.40 -11.92
CA ARG A 325 -54.00 -1.23 -12.00
C ARG A 325 -55.27 -0.42 -11.90
N GLU A 326 -55.34 0.58 -11.00
CA GLU A 326 -56.49 1.48 -10.89
C GLU A 326 -56.67 2.35 -12.14
N VAL A 327 -55.58 2.84 -12.76
CA VAL A 327 -55.67 3.62 -14.01
C VAL A 327 -56.05 2.75 -15.20
N ARG A 328 -55.69 1.47 -15.26
CA ARG A 328 -56.11 0.53 -16.33
C ARG A 328 -57.56 0.14 -16.24
N GLN A 329 -58.12 0.05 -15.04
CA GLN A 329 -59.59 -0.19 -14.88
C GLN A 329 -60.50 0.98 -15.31
N GLN A 330 -59.90 2.20 -15.38
CA GLN A 330 -60.63 3.40 -15.89
C GLN A 330 -60.43 3.61 -17.41
N ALA A 331 -59.46 2.93 -18.06
CA ALA A 331 -59.11 3.12 -19.49
C ALA A 331 -59.76 2.13 -20.47
N ASP A 332 -60.48 1.09 -20.00
CA ASP A 332 -61.12 0.09 -20.85
C ASP A 332 -62.37 0.57 -21.62
N ASN A 333 -62.55 1.92 -21.77
CA ASN A 333 -63.62 2.52 -22.53
C ASN A 333 -63.22 3.43 -23.70
N VAL A 334 -62.07 3.17 -24.37
CA VAL A 334 -61.63 3.89 -25.58
C VAL A 334 -61.22 2.91 -26.69
N PRO A 335 -61.72 3.05 -27.95
CA PRO A 335 -61.45 2.08 -29.03
C PRO A 335 -60.02 2.16 -29.57
N ASP A 336 -59.53 1.01 -30.02
CA ASP A 336 -58.24 0.71 -30.63
C ASP A 336 -57.78 1.67 -31.73
N GLU A 337 -56.61 2.24 -31.60
CA GLU A 337 -55.75 2.64 -32.72
C GLU A 337 -54.33 1.97 -32.56
N VAL A 338 -53.96 1.27 -33.61
CA VAL A 338 -52.77 0.40 -33.74
C VAL A 338 -51.50 1.26 -33.83
N LEU A 339 -50.52 1.07 -32.91
CA LEU A 339 -49.17 1.51 -33.10
C LEU A 339 -48.19 0.37 -32.79
N GLU A 340 -47.35 0.04 -33.78
CA GLU A 340 -46.32 -0.99 -33.74
C GLU A 340 -45.19 -0.67 -32.76
N PRO A 341 -44.54 -1.66 -32.12
CA PRO A 341 -43.46 -1.42 -31.17
C PRO A 341 -42.11 -1.28 -31.88
N THR A 342 -41.38 -0.22 -31.56
CA THR A 342 -39.95 -0.09 -31.87
C THR A 342 -39.13 -0.80 -30.79
N GLU A 343 -38.30 -1.72 -31.21
CA GLU A 343 -37.27 -2.36 -30.38
C GLU A 343 -36.22 -1.35 -29.93
N SER A 344 -36.00 -1.22 -28.64
CA SER A 344 -34.83 -0.56 -28.08
C SER A 344 -33.96 -1.58 -27.35
N GLU A 345 -32.74 -1.71 -27.80
CA GLU A 345 -31.69 -2.56 -27.28
C GLU A 345 -31.43 -2.32 -25.78
N CYS A 346 -31.52 -3.39 -25.00
CA CYS A 346 -31.06 -3.41 -23.62
C CYS A 346 -29.56 -3.78 -23.59
N GLU A 347 -28.71 -2.83 -23.26
CA GLU A 347 -27.33 -3.14 -22.85
C GLU A 347 -27.29 -3.86 -21.49
N PRO A 348 -26.43 -4.83 -21.26
CA PRO A 348 -26.32 -5.52 -19.99
C PRO A 348 -25.65 -4.64 -18.93
N ILE A 349 -26.32 -4.39 -17.84
CA ILE A 349 -25.78 -3.73 -16.65
C ILE A 349 -24.82 -4.70 -15.96
N LEU A 350 -23.53 -4.38 -15.97
CA LEU A 350 -22.53 -5.06 -15.15
C LEU A 350 -22.85 -4.79 -13.68
N GLU A 351 -23.11 -5.84 -12.92
CA GLU A 351 -23.38 -5.77 -11.49
C GLU A 351 -22.11 -5.38 -10.73
N ASP A 352 -22.05 -4.14 -10.28
CA ASP A 352 -20.95 -3.58 -9.46
C ASP A 352 -21.28 -3.84 -7.98
N GLU A 353 -21.18 -5.09 -7.52
CA GLU A 353 -21.46 -5.50 -6.12
C GLU A 353 -20.58 -4.73 -5.10
N ASP A 354 -19.40 -4.28 -5.49
CA ASP A 354 -18.48 -3.53 -4.64
C ASP A 354 -18.95 -2.09 -4.39
N LEU A 355 -19.66 -1.47 -5.32
CA LEU A 355 -20.19 -0.09 -5.18
C LEU A 355 -21.39 -0.01 -4.24
N GLU A 356 -22.23 -1.03 -4.19
CA GLU A 356 -23.37 -1.07 -3.26
C GLU A 356 -22.91 -1.30 -1.80
N GLN A 357 -21.85 -2.05 -1.59
CA GLN A 357 -21.27 -2.30 -0.26
C GLN A 357 -20.58 -1.05 0.31
N GLU A 358 -19.92 -0.23 -0.49
CA GLU A 358 -19.32 1.04 -0.07
C GLU A 358 -20.38 2.07 0.35
N LYS A 359 -21.49 2.18 -0.40
CA LYS A 359 -22.62 3.09 -0.06
C LYS A 359 -23.34 2.69 1.22
N ALA A 360 -23.50 1.37 1.47
CA ALA A 360 -24.14 0.90 2.70
C ALA A 360 -23.31 1.21 3.95
N PHE A 361 -21.99 1.28 3.84
CA PHE A 361 -21.11 1.64 4.96
C PHE A 361 -21.13 3.15 5.25
N GLU A 362 -21.16 4.01 4.23
CA GLU A 362 -21.22 5.47 4.41
C GLU A 362 -22.53 5.92 5.09
N LEU A 363 -23.63 5.19 4.88
CA LEU A 363 -24.91 5.45 5.53
C LEU A 363 -25.03 4.93 6.96
N SER A 364 -24.08 4.09 7.42
CA SER A 364 -24.08 3.46 8.75
C SER A 364 -23.13 4.14 9.76
N MET A 365 -22.40 5.19 9.34
CA MET A 365 -21.57 6.04 10.21
C MET A 365 -22.21 7.39 10.47
#